data_4869ce1de1e043f66f245ded8b03fd4c
#
_entry.id   4869ce1de1e043f66f245ded8b03fd4c
#
_cell.length_a   1.000
_cell.length_b   1.000
_cell.length_c   1.000
_cell.angle_alpha   90.00
_cell.angle_beta   90.00
_cell.angle_gamma   90.00
#
_symmetry.space_group_name_H-M   'P 1'
#
loop_
_entity.id
_entity.type
_entity.pdbx_description
1 polymer ?
#
loop_
_entity_poly.entity_id
_entity_poly.type
_entity_poly.pdbx_seq_one_letter_code
_entity_poly.pdbx_strand_id
1 'polypeptide(L)'
;MRSRHVSRGLVIAALGLGLTGSIGADSVFLKLGEIKGEATAAGHEGEIEILSWSWGAANPATIGTTSRLSAGKVAITDLTLMKLLDSATPKLFEFVARGTRTSKAVLIARKEGDRPFDYLRITLEDVLVSSLQLSAASERPSESVSLSFGKVTVEYRPQLPTGAAGSWIPASWDLRTLTP
;
A
#
# COMPACT_ATOMS: atom_id res chain seq x y z
N MET A 1 10.89 -33.07 -73.77
CA MET A 1 9.98 -33.56 -72.70
C MET A 1 10.50 -33.01 -71.35
N ARG A 2 9.91 -31.94 -70.83
CA ARG A 2 10.37 -31.24 -69.57
C ARG A 2 9.33 -31.50 -68.53
N SER A 3 9.66 -32.27 -67.52
CA SER A 3 8.86 -32.52 -66.31
C SER A 3 8.93 -31.31 -65.38
N ARG A 4 7.78 -30.74 -65.00
CA ARG A 4 7.64 -29.66 -64.01
C ARG A 4 7.26 -30.32 -62.67
N HIS A 5 8.22 -30.28 -61.72
CA HIS A 5 7.86 -30.58 -60.31
C HIS A 5 7.22 -29.37 -59.68
N VAL A 6 6.00 -29.55 -59.24
CA VAL A 6 5.26 -28.58 -58.40
C VAL A 6 5.54 -28.93 -56.93
N SER A 7 6.31 -28.07 -56.29
CA SER A 7 6.55 -28.14 -54.85
C SER A 7 5.36 -27.52 -54.10
N ARG A 8 4.64 -28.34 -53.35
CA ARG A 8 3.60 -27.86 -52.41
C ARG A 8 4.26 -27.41 -51.11
N GLY A 9 4.37 -26.11 -50.92
CA GLY A 9 4.78 -25.53 -49.64
C GLY A 9 3.69 -25.69 -48.58
N LEU A 10 4.05 -26.38 -47.51
CA LEU A 10 3.20 -26.52 -46.31
C LEU A 10 3.38 -25.25 -45.45
N VAL A 11 2.36 -24.40 -45.40
CA VAL A 11 2.34 -23.24 -44.51
C VAL A 11 1.84 -23.71 -43.13
N ILE A 12 2.75 -23.84 -42.18
CA ILE A 12 2.43 -24.04 -40.77
C ILE A 12 2.12 -22.68 -40.16
N ALA A 13 0.83 -22.40 -39.97
CA ALA A 13 0.38 -21.26 -39.15
C ALA A 13 0.59 -21.60 -37.67
N ALA A 14 1.65 -21.06 -37.07
CA ALA A 14 1.87 -21.12 -35.64
C ALA A 14 0.90 -20.12 -34.96
N LEU A 15 -0.17 -20.64 -34.39
CA LEU A 15 -1.09 -19.90 -33.52
C LEU A 15 -0.39 -19.72 -32.16
N GLY A 16 0.38 -18.65 -32.02
CA GLY A 16 0.97 -18.24 -30.75
C GLY A 16 -0.11 -17.66 -29.85
N LEU A 17 -0.68 -18.47 -28.94
CA LEU A 17 -1.46 -18.00 -27.82
C LEU A 17 -0.51 -17.34 -26.82
N GLY A 18 -0.27 -16.04 -27.02
CA GLY A 18 0.42 -15.21 -26.04
C GLY A 18 -0.51 -14.95 -24.86
N LEU A 19 -0.45 -15.79 -23.81
CA LEU A 19 -0.94 -15.38 -22.49
C LEU A 19 0.05 -14.34 -21.94
N THR A 20 -0.11 -13.09 -22.31
CA THR A 20 0.47 -11.97 -21.57
C THR A 20 -0.42 -11.73 -20.35
N GLY A 21 -0.30 -12.59 -19.34
CA GLY A 21 -0.75 -12.25 -18.01
C GLY A 21 0.11 -11.07 -17.53
N SER A 22 -0.43 -9.87 -17.60
CA SER A 22 0.15 -8.70 -16.94
C SER A 22 0.13 -9.01 -15.44
N ILE A 23 1.29 -9.34 -14.87
CA ILE A 23 1.46 -9.34 -13.41
C ILE A 23 1.50 -7.85 -13.06
N GLY A 24 0.32 -7.24 -12.90
CA GLY A 24 0.20 -5.88 -12.40
C GLY A 24 0.82 -5.84 -11.01
N ALA A 25 1.70 -4.87 -10.76
CA ALA A 25 2.14 -4.59 -9.40
C ALA A 25 0.92 -4.21 -8.57
N ASP A 26 0.88 -4.62 -7.30
CA ASP A 26 -0.18 -4.23 -6.38
C ASP A 26 -0.22 -2.70 -6.27
N SER A 27 -1.42 -2.14 -6.25
CA SER A 27 -1.63 -0.69 -6.07
C SER A 27 -1.85 -0.38 -4.59
N VAL A 28 -1.37 0.79 -4.17
CA VAL A 28 -1.53 1.24 -2.78
C VAL A 28 -2.13 2.65 -2.79
N PHE A 29 -3.17 2.85 -1.99
CA PHE A 29 -3.92 4.11 -1.89
C PHE A 29 -3.98 4.59 -0.45
N LEU A 30 -3.94 5.90 -0.27
CA LEU A 30 -4.11 6.54 1.03
C LEU A 30 -5.26 7.54 0.97
N LYS A 31 -6.25 7.34 1.83
CA LYS A 31 -7.25 8.35 2.17
C LYS A 31 -6.82 9.04 3.46
N LEU A 32 -6.57 10.35 3.43
CA LEU A 32 -6.11 11.12 4.57
C LEU A 32 -7.06 12.30 4.85
N GLY A 33 -8.05 12.07 5.71
CA GLY A 33 -9.11 13.05 5.98
C GLY A 33 -9.75 13.55 4.69
N GLU A 34 -9.74 14.88 4.48
CA GLU A 34 -10.29 15.55 3.30
C GLU A 34 -9.22 15.89 2.24
N ILE A 35 -7.97 15.47 2.44
CA ILE A 35 -6.89 15.72 1.47
C ILE A 35 -7.12 14.85 0.24
N LYS A 36 -7.20 15.48 -0.94
CA LYS A 36 -7.42 14.82 -2.22
C LYS A 36 -6.10 14.59 -2.94
N GLY A 37 -5.94 13.37 -3.45
CA GLY A 37 -4.90 12.99 -4.42
C GLY A 37 -5.47 12.86 -5.82
N GLU A 38 -4.78 12.11 -6.68
CA GLU A 38 -5.06 12.00 -8.11
C GLU A 38 -5.36 10.57 -8.57
N ALA A 39 -5.61 9.63 -7.64
CA ALA A 39 -5.98 8.27 -7.99
C ALA A 39 -7.26 8.23 -8.81
N THR A 40 -7.26 7.40 -9.86
CA THR A 40 -8.40 7.19 -10.76
C THR A 40 -8.96 5.77 -10.68
N ALA A 41 -8.36 4.92 -9.86
CA ALA A 41 -8.78 3.53 -9.70
C ALA A 41 -10.18 3.45 -9.11
N ALA A 42 -11.04 2.57 -9.66
CA ALA A 42 -12.42 2.39 -9.23
C ALA A 42 -12.51 2.07 -7.73
N GLY A 43 -13.24 2.88 -6.98
CA GLY A 43 -13.41 2.81 -5.53
C GLY A 43 -12.32 3.51 -4.73
N HIS A 44 -11.30 4.10 -5.37
CA HIS A 44 -10.22 4.89 -4.76
C HIS A 44 -10.05 6.26 -5.44
N GLU A 45 -11.07 6.71 -6.18
CA GLU A 45 -11.02 7.96 -6.91
C GLU A 45 -10.74 9.15 -5.98
N GLY A 46 -9.72 9.93 -6.34
CA GLY A 46 -9.28 11.09 -5.56
C GLY A 46 -8.54 10.74 -4.28
N GLU A 47 -8.15 9.50 -4.06
CA GLU A 47 -7.20 9.12 -3.02
C GLU A 47 -5.75 9.41 -3.47
N ILE A 48 -4.81 9.32 -2.55
CA ILE A 48 -3.38 9.55 -2.80
C ILE A 48 -2.75 8.22 -3.21
N GLU A 49 -2.10 8.18 -4.38
CA GLU A 49 -1.35 7.00 -4.83
C GLU A 49 -0.02 6.89 -4.09
N ILE A 50 0.30 5.70 -3.57
CA ILE A 50 1.49 5.42 -2.79
C ILE A 50 2.40 4.45 -3.55
N LEU A 51 3.67 4.83 -3.71
CA LEU A 51 4.68 3.98 -4.37
C LEU A 51 5.20 2.89 -3.45
N SER A 52 5.44 3.23 -2.18
CA SER A 52 5.89 2.30 -1.16
C SER A 52 5.57 2.82 0.22
N TRP A 53 5.52 1.93 1.18
CA TRP A 53 5.26 2.27 2.57
C TRP A 53 6.06 1.36 3.51
N SER A 54 6.30 1.86 4.73
CA SER A 54 6.89 1.09 5.80
C SER A 54 6.27 1.45 7.14
N TRP A 55 6.04 0.44 7.96
CA TRP A 55 5.51 0.56 9.29
C TRP A 55 5.95 -0.65 10.12
N GLY A 56 6.10 -0.50 11.42
CA GLY A 56 6.50 -1.59 12.27
C GLY A 56 6.19 -1.39 13.74
N ALA A 57 6.13 -2.51 14.45
CA ALA A 57 6.00 -2.58 15.87
C ALA A 57 7.10 -3.50 16.45
N ALA A 58 7.69 -3.11 17.55
CA ALA A 58 8.71 -3.89 18.26
C ALA A 58 8.36 -3.97 19.75
N ASN A 59 8.52 -5.15 20.33
CA ASN A 59 8.40 -5.33 21.77
C ASN A 59 9.75 -5.84 22.29
N PRO A 60 10.56 -4.97 22.96
CA PRO A 60 11.85 -5.39 23.50
C PRO A 60 11.61 -6.43 24.60
N ALA A 61 12.14 -7.63 24.40
CA ALA A 61 12.10 -8.69 25.40
C ALA A 61 13.40 -8.68 26.21
N THR A 62 13.28 -8.82 27.52
CA THR A 62 14.41 -8.99 28.42
C THR A 62 14.33 -10.36 29.10
N ILE A 63 15.48 -11.01 29.29
CA ILE A 63 15.60 -12.22 30.11
C ILE A 63 15.87 -11.77 31.53
N GLY A 64 14.88 -11.96 32.41
CA GLY A 64 15.03 -11.69 33.83
C GLY A 64 15.90 -12.74 34.55
N THR A 65 16.24 -12.49 35.81
CA THR A 65 17.02 -13.39 36.66
C THR A 65 16.41 -14.79 36.85
N THR A 66 15.14 -14.97 36.52
CA THR A 66 14.41 -16.25 36.58
C THR A 66 14.40 -17.01 35.25
N SER A 67 15.22 -16.63 34.27
CA SER A 67 15.30 -17.23 32.92
C SER A 67 13.99 -17.18 32.12
N ARG A 68 13.05 -16.31 32.49
CA ARG A 68 11.82 -16.07 31.74
C ARG A 68 11.93 -14.81 30.90
N LEU A 69 11.39 -14.87 29.68
CA LEU A 69 11.20 -13.69 28.84
C LEU A 69 10.13 -12.78 29.45
N SER A 70 10.48 -11.54 29.67
CA SER A 70 9.55 -10.46 30.01
C SER A 70 9.37 -9.55 28.80
N ALA A 71 8.11 -9.28 28.43
CA ALA A 71 7.79 -8.31 27.41
C ALA A 71 7.98 -6.88 27.97
N GLY A 72 8.64 -6.03 27.20
CA GLY A 72 8.76 -4.61 27.49
C GLY A 72 7.53 -3.81 26.99
N LYS A 73 7.67 -2.49 26.99
CA LYS A 73 6.67 -1.62 26.36
C LYS A 73 6.80 -1.71 24.84
N VAL A 74 5.68 -1.91 24.14
CA VAL A 74 5.68 -1.89 22.67
C VAL A 74 6.10 -0.52 22.16
N ALA A 75 7.00 -0.50 21.16
CA ALA A 75 7.37 0.66 20.37
C ALA A 75 6.76 0.49 18.98
N ILE A 76 5.99 1.47 18.55
CA ILE A 76 5.37 1.51 17.23
C ILE A 76 5.93 2.72 16.49
N THR A 77 6.38 2.51 15.24
CA THR A 77 6.95 3.58 14.40
C THR A 77 5.84 4.34 13.68
N ASP A 78 6.14 5.55 13.22
CA ASP A 78 5.29 6.25 12.27
C ASP A 78 5.09 5.41 11.01
N LEU A 79 3.93 5.57 10.35
CA LEU A 79 3.72 5.05 9.01
C LEU A 79 4.43 5.98 8.02
N THR A 80 5.49 5.50 7.38
CA THR A 80 6.24 6.24 6.37
C THR A 80 5.82 5.82 4.97
N LEU A 81 5.59 6.79 4.11
CA LEU A 81 5.04 6.64 2.77
C LEU A 81 5.96 7.31 1.76
N MET A 82 6.11 6.72 0.58
CA MET A 82 6.74 7.33 -0.59
C MET A 82 5.69 7.51 -1.68
N LYS A 83 5.60 8.71 -2.25
CA LYS A 83 4.69 9.03 -3.35
C LYS A 83 5.32 10.01 -4.35
N LEU A 84 4.75 10.15 -5.53
CA LEU A 84 5.07 11.25 -6.44
C LEU A 84 4.37 12.52 -5.98
N LEU A 85 4.91 13.68 -6.36
CA LEU A 85 4.21 14.94 -6.15
C LEU A 85 2.87 14.91 -6.91
N ASP A 86 1.81 15.34 -6.22
CA ASP A 86 0.46 15.44 -6.75
C ASP A 86 -0.31 16.62 -6.10
N SER A 87 -1.59 16.71 -6.34
CA SER A 87 -2.47 17.75 -5.79
C SER A 87 -2.57 17.72 -4.24
N ALA A 88 -2.20 16.63 -3.58
CA ALA A 88 -2.17 16.55 -2.11
C ALA A 88 -0.96 17.28 -1.51
N THR A 89 0.15 17.41 -2.23
CA THR A 89 1.44 17.93 -1.72
C THR A 89 1.32 19.28 -1.01
N PRO A 90 0.66 20.32 -1.57
CA PRO A 90 0.54 21.62 -0.88
C PRO A 90 -0.23 21.51 0.44
N LYS A 91 -1.24 20.65 0.49
CA LYS A 91 -2.06 20.45 1.69
C LYS A 91 -1.33 19.65 2.76
N LEU A 92 -0.54 18.66 2.37
CA LEU A 92 0.36 17.93 3.27
C LEU A 92 1.38 18.86 3.90
N PHE A 93 1.97 19.78 3.11
CA PHE A 93 2.87 20.82 3.64
C PHE A 93 2.17 21.72 4.67
N GLU A 94 0.95 22.18 4.38
CA GLU A 94 0.17 23.00 5.31
C GLU A 94 -0.12 22.24 6.61
N PHE A 95 -0.44 20.94 6.55
CA PHE A 95 -0.69 20.10 7.73
C PHE A 95 0.56 19.97 8.61
N VAL A 96 1.73 19.74 8.00
CA VAL A 96 3.00 19.69 8.74
C VAL A 96 3.28 21.06 9.37
N ALA A 97 3.20 22.16 8.60
CA ALA A 97 3.55 23.49 9.06
C ALA A 97 2.68 23.99 10.23
N ARG A 98 1.41 23.60 10.24
CA ARG A 98 0.44 23.99 11.27
C ARG A 98 0.30 22.97 12.40
N GLY A 99 0.86 21.77 12.27
CA GLY A 99 0.59 20.66 13.20
C GLY A 99 -0.88 20.23 13.19
N THR A 100 -1.54 20.32 12.02
CA THR A 100 -2.96 19.99 11.89
C THR A 100 -3.16 18.49 12.03
N ARG A 101 -4.15 18.11 12.85
CA ARG A 101 -4.57 16.72 13.02
C ARG A 101 -5.76 16.41 12.14
N THR A 102 -5.85 15.14 11.72
CA THR A 102 -7.06 14.57 11.12
C THR A 102 -7.53 13.38 11.94
N SER A 103 -8.83 13.17 11.95
CA SER A 103 -9.43 12.08 12.74
C SER A 103 -9.01 10.70 12.25
N LYS A 104 -8.76 10.56 10.92
CA LYS A 104 -8.57 9.25 10.31
C LYS A 104 -7.68 9.31 9.06
N ALA A 105 -6.82 8.27 8.91
CA ALA A 105 -6.18 7.91 7.66
C ALA A 105 -6.41 6.42 7.38
N VAL A 106 -6.56 6.05 6.10
CA VAL A 106 -6.75 4.66 5.68
C VAL A 106 -5.81 4.37 4.52
N LEU A 107 -4.84 3.49 4.75
CA LEU A 107 -4.00 2.91 3.72
C LEU A 107 -4.62 1.59 3.25
N ILE A 108 -4.75 1.43 1.94
CA ILE A 108 -5.27 0.21 1.32
C ILE A 108 -4.27 -0.31 0.32
N ALA A 109 -3.92 -1.60 0.43
CA ALA A 109 -3.21 -2.30 -0.63
C ALA A 109 -4.20 -3.18 -1.39
N ARG A 110 -4.21 -3.02 -2.71
CA ARG A 110 -5.08 -3.70 -3.66
C ARG A 110 -4.26 -4.61 -4.55
N LYS A 111 -4.70 -5.83 -4.66
CA LYS A 111 -4.22 -6.76 -5.69
C LYS A 111 -4.87 -6.41 -7.01
N GLU A 112 -4.05 -6.15 -8.02
CA GLU A 112 -4.51 -5.88 -9.38
C GLU A 112 -4.72 -7.18 -10.17
N GLY A 113 -5.44 -7.10 -11.29
CA GLY A 113 -5.75 -8.22 -12.19
C GLY A 113 -7.20 -8.21 -12.66
N ASP A 114 -7.67 -9.33 -13.19
CA ASP A 114 -9.04 -9.46 -13.74
C ASP A 114 -10.14 -9.23 -12.70
N ARG A 115 -9.84 -9.49 -11.43
CA ARG A 115 -10.74 -9.26 -10.29
C ARG A 115 -9.96 -8.57 -9.17
N PRO A 116 -9.75 -7.26 -9.30
CA PRO A 116 -9.01 -6.52 -8.29
C PRO A 116 -9.75 -6.54 -6.94
N PHE A 117 -9.01 -6.65 -5.84
CA PHE A 117 -9.59 -6.58 -4.50
C PHE A 117 -8.57 -6.05 -3.49
N ASP A 118 -9.07 -5.32 -2.51
CA ASP A 118 -8.27 -4.82 -1.41
C ASP A 118 -7.97 -5.97 -0.44
N TYR A 119 -6.71 -6.26 -0.18
CA TYR A 119 -6.31 -7.37 0.68
C TYR A 119 -5.73 -6.94 2.02
N LEU A 120 -5.24 -5.70 2.11
CA LEU A 120 -4.72 -5.10 3.34
C LEU A 120 -5.37 -3.74 3.54
N ARG A 121 -5.75 -3.46 4.78
CA ARG A 121 -6.21 -2.14 5.21
C ARG A 121 -5.50 -1.78 6.52
N ILE A 122 -4.88 -0.62 6.56
CA ILE A 122 -4.33 -0.03 7.79
C ILE A 122 -5.10 1.24 8.06
N THR A 123 -5.88 1.23 9.13
CA THR A 123 -6.63 2.39 9.60
C THR A 123 -5.91 3.02 10.77
N LEU A 124 -5.61 4.31 10.65
CA LEU A 124 -5.00 5.13 11.69
C LEU A 124 -6.05 6.13 12.20
N GLU A 125 -6.08 6.34 13.51
CA GLU A 125 -6.95 7.33 14.16
C GLU A 125 -6.12 8.35 14.92
N ASP A 126 -6.60 9.58 15.04
CA ASP A 126 -5.91 10.74 15.63
C ASP A 126 -4.54 10.95 14.98
N VAL A 127 -4.56 11.31 13.70
CA VAL A 127 -3.40 11.31 12.82
C VAL A 127 -2.79 12.70 12.69
N LEU A 128 -1.46 12.76 12.79
CA LEU A 128 -0.65 13.94 12.53
C LEU A 128 0.33 13.63 11.38
N VAL A 129 0.43 14.52 10.39
CA VAL A 129 1.53 14.47 9.42
C VAL A 129 2.78 14.96 10.11
N SER A 130 3.66 14.03 10.53
CA SER A 130 4.84 14.33 11.35
C SER A 130 6.04 14.80 10.55
N SER A 131 6.14 14.39 9.28
CA SER A 131 7.17 14.90 8.37
C SER A 131 6.73 14.87 6.90
N LEU A 132 7.32 15.77 6.12
CA LEU A 132 7.23 15.84 4.67
C LEU A 132 8.60 16.20 4.12
N GLN A 133 9.15 15.41 3.21
CA GLN A 133 10.42 15.66 2.55
C GLN A 133 10.26 15.50 1.04
N LEU A 134 10.56 16.55 0.30
CA LEU A 134 10.51 16.56 -1.16
C LEU A 134 11.90 16.27 -1.73
N SER A 135 11.98 15.45 -2.76
CA SER A 135 13.21 15.08 -3.45
C SER A 135 12.99 15.07 -4.96
N ALA A 136 13.97 15.57 -5.69
CA ALA A 136 13.96 15.58 -7.14
C ALA A 136 15.32 15.09 -7.64
N ALA A 137 15.39 13.82 -8.06
CA ALA A 137 16.58 13.22 -8.65
C ALA A 137 16.36 12.79 -10.10
N SER A 138 15.14 12.89 -10.63
CA SER A 138 14.74 12.44 -11.97
C SER A 138 13.60 13.32 -12.50
N GLU A 139 13.02 12.94 -13.64
CA GLU A 139 11.95 13.68 -14.33
C GLU A 139 10.69 13.89 -13.46
N ARG A 140 10.42 13.00 -12.49
CA ARG A 140 9.25 13.11 -11.61
C ARG A 140 9.72 13.19 -10.14
N PRO A 141 9.59 14.37 -9.52
CA PRO A 141 9.87 14.53 -8.10
C PRO A 141 9.03 13.60 -7.23
N SER A 142 9.61 13.13 -6.14
CA SER A 142 8.96 12.29 -5.14
C SER A 142 8.98 12.93 -3.76
N GLU A 143 8.12 12.47 -2.89
CA GLU A 143 8.10 12.92 -1.51
C GLU A 143 7.95 11.74 -0.54
N SER A 144 8.57 11.91 0.63
CA SER A 144 8.41 11.03 1.78
C SER A 144 7.52 11.72 2.80
N VAL A 145 6.48 11.02 3.23
CA VAL A 145 5.49 11.50 4.21
C VAL A 145 5.48 10.55 5.39
N SER A 146 5.55 11.07 6.62
CA SER A 146 5.39 10.26 7.83
C SER A 146 4.12 10.66 8.58
N LEU A 147 3.40 9.65 9.06
CA LEU A 147 2.16 9.81 9.82
C LEU A 147 2.33 9.22 11.21
N SER A 148 2.27 10.08 12.24
CA SER A 148 2.08 9.68 13.63
C SER A 148 0.60 9.52 13.94
N PHE A 149 0.24 8.65 14.86
CA PHE A 149 -1.16 8.33 15.15
C PHE A 149 -1.37 7.89 16.60
N GLY A 150 -2.60 8.00 17.08
CA GLY A 150 -3.00 7.56 18.42
C GLY A 150 -3.46 6.11 18.48
N LYS A 151 -4.04 5.58 17.38
CA LYS A 151 -4.51 4.19 17.30
C LYS A 151 -4.29 3.63 15.90
N VAL A 152 -4.01 2.34 15.82
CA VAL A 152 -3.88 1.60 14.56
C VAL A 152 -4.77 0.37 14.56
N THR A 153 -5.42 0.11 13.43
CA THR A 153 -6.11 -1.15 13.13
C THR A 153 -5.56 -1.70 11.83
N VAL A 154 -5.05 -2.93 11.86
CA VAL A 154 -4.57 -3.66 10.68
C VAL A 154 -5.59 -4.74 10.36
N GLU A 155 -6.03 -4.78 9.12
CA GLU A 155 -6.99 -5.78 8.63
C GLU A 155 -6.41 -6.44 7.37
N TYR A 156 -6.39 -7.75 7.38
CA TYR A 156 -5.96 -8.54 6.23
C TYR A 156 -7.07 -9.49 5.81
N ARG A 157 -7.19 -9.72 4.51
CA ARG A 157 -8.05 -10.79 3.99
C ARG A 157 -7.33 -11.61 2.93
N PRO A 158 -7.36 -12.95 3.03
CA PRO A 158 -6.73 -13.83 2.05
C PRO A 158 -7.53 -13.90 0.75
N GLN A 159 -6.86 -14.27 -0.34
CA GLN A 159 -7.53 -14.72 -1.54
C GLN A 159 -7.91 -16.19 -1.38
N LEU A 160 -9.16 -16.52 -1.62
CA LEU A 160 -9.66 -17.89 -1.59
C LEU A 160 -9.20 -18.68 -2.84
N PRO A 161 -9.20 -20.02 -2.80
CA PRO A 161 -8.88 -20.85 -3.98
C PRO A 161 -9.76 -20.57 -5.20
N THR A 162 -10.95 -20.01 -5.00
CA THR A 162 -11.87 -19.57 -6.05
C THR A 162 -11.47 -18.25 -6.71
N GLY A 163 -10.40 -17.59 -6.21
CA GLY A 163 -10.01 -16.25 -6.62
C GLY A 163 -10.75 -15.12 -5.92
N ALA A 164 -11.81 -15.42 -5.16
CA ALA A 164 -12.58 -14.40 -4.42
C ALA A 164 -11.83 -13.93 -3.16
N ALA A 165 -12.17 -12.73 -2.68
CA ALA A 165 -11.67 -12.21 -1.42
C ALA A 165 -12.30 -12.96 -0.24
N GLY A 166 -11.49 -13.32 0.76
CA GLY A 166 -11.94 -13.90 2.02
C GLY A 166 -12.51 -12.85 2.98
N SER A 167 -12.77 -13.26 4.22
CA SER A 167 -13.18 -12.35 5.30
C SER A 167 -12.00 -11.55 5.85
N TRP A 168 -12.27 -10.34 6.34
CA TRP A 168 -11.29 -9.52 7.03
C TRP A 168 -10.91 -10.11 8.39
N ILE A 169 -9.63 -10.13 8.69
CA ILE A 169 -9.03 -10.55 9.97
C ILE A 169 -8.43 -9.29 10.60
N PRO A 170 -9.09 -8.67 11.59
CA PRO A 170 -8.63 -7.43 12.20
C PRO A 170 -7.70 -7.68 13.40
N ALA A 171 -6.78 -6.73 13.62
CA ALA A 171 -6.05 -6.55 14.87
C ALA A 171 -5.88 -5.05 15.12
N SER A 172 -6.02 -4.60 16.36
CA SER A 172 -5.91 -3.18 16.70
C SER A 172 -5.03 -2.95 17.91
N TRP A 173 -4.50 -1.73 18.02
CA TRP A 173 -3.74 -1.28 19.18
C TRP A 173 -3.92 0.22 19.38
N ASP A 174 -4.31 0.63 20.60
CA ASP A 174 -4.37 2.02 21.01
C ASP A 174 -3.08 2.40 21.77
N LEU A 175 -2.33 3.36 21.23
CA LEU A 175 -1.04 3.80 21.79
C LEU A 175 -1.22 4.65 23.04
N ARG A 176 -2.42 5.22 23.24
CA ARG A 176 -2.72 6.08 24.38
C ARG A 176 -3.04 5.27 25.63
N THR A 177 -3.77 4.18 25.45
CA THR A 177 -4.20 3.27 26.54
C THR A 177 -3.31 2.04 26.66
N LEU A 178 -2.50 1.75 25.63
CA LEU A 178 -1.65 0.55 25.49
C LEU A 178 -2.48 -0.75 25.54
N THR A 179 -3.63 -0.73 24.89
CA THR A 179 -4.59 -1.85 24.82
C THR A 179 -5.00 -2.15 23.38
N PRO A 180 -5.48 -3.40 23.12
CA PRO A 180 -6.08 -3.78 21.84
C PRO A 180 -7.30 -2.93 21.46
#